data_f7846717cf98f1a55c0082151913b319
#
_entry.id   f7846717cf98f1a55c0082151913b319
#
_cell.length_a   1.000
_cell.length_b   1.000
_cell.length_c   1.000
_cell.angle_alpha   90.00
_cell.angle_beta   90.00
_cell.angle_gamma   90.00
#
_symmetry.space_group_name_H-M   'P 1'
#
loop_
_entity.id
_entity.type
_entity.pdbx_description
1 polymer ?
#
loop_
_entity_poly.entity_id
_entity_poly.type
_entity_poly.pdbx_seq_one_letter_code
_entity_poly.pdbx_strand_id
1 'polypeptide(L)'
;TTGNPKAVIHTHTSVAASAHATSDGLGADPTTDRWLGCLPPAHIGGLAVITRSLVTGTGLIVHESFDAPAADQAAIEGATLVSLVTRALNQVDVFGFRKVLIGGAAPPPDLPDHVIATYGMTETGSGCVYDGYPLDGVELRATPAGEIEIRADLLLRAYRTADGEIDPFRQDGWFPTGDLGSIDPDGRLWIDG
;
A
#
# COMPACT_ATOMS: atom_id res chain seq x y z
N THR A 1 -17.48 -4.46 -6.37
CA THR A 1 -18.00 -3.08 -6.42
C THR A 1 -19.34 -3.06 -7.17
N THR A 2 -20.41 -3.29 -6.44
CA THR A 2 -21.80 -3.24 -6.94
C THR A 2 -22.45 -1.94 -6.47
N GLY A 3 -22.02 -0.79 -6.96
CA GLY A 3 -22.58 0.50 -6.55
C GLY A 3 -22.32 1.59 -7.57
N ASN A 4 -22.93 2.75 -7.36
CA ASN A 4 -22.60 3.93 -8.13
C ASN A 4 -21.10 4.24 -8.04
N PRO A 5 -20.45 4.66 -9.14
CA PRO A 5 -19.04 5.00 -9.12
C PRO A 5 -18.73 6.04 -8.05
N LYS A 6 -17.74 5.77 -7.20
CA LYS A 6 -17.22 6.72 -6.21
C LYS A 6 -15.74 6.96 -6.47
N ALA A 7 -15.32 8.22 -6.41
CA ALA A 7 -13.91 8.57 -6.45
C ALA A 7 -13.39 8.84 -5.03
N VAL A 8 -12.25 8.31 -4.71
CA VAL A 8 -11.54 8.56 -3.44
C VAL A 8 -10.80 9.89 -3.56
N ILE A 9 -10.99 10.79 -2.61
CA ILE A 9 -10.32 12.09 -2.57
C ILE A 9 -9.22 12.05 -1.51
N HIS A 10 -7.98 12.10 -1.94
CA HIS A 10 -6.82 12.32 -1.07
C HIS A 10 -6.44 13.80 -1.02
N THR A 11 -5.84 14.22 0.09
CA THR A 11 -5.17 15.52 0.22
C THR A 11 -3.67 15.35 -0.05
N HIS A 12 -2.97 16.45 -0.31
CA HIS A 12 -1.50 16.42 -0.37
C HIS A 12 -0.90 15.90 0.94
N THR A 13 -1.50 16.24 2.08
CA THR A 13 -1.07 15.78 3.40
C THR A 13 -1.20 14.27 3.53
N SER A 14 -2.36 13.70 3.17
CA SER A 14 -2.55 12.25 3.28
C SER A 14 -1.65 11.45 2.31
N VAL A 15 -1.43 11.97 1.10
CA VAL A 15 -0.47 11.37 0.15
C VAL A 15 0.95 11.41 0.71
N ALA A 16 1.37 12.53 1.30
CA ALA A 16 2.68 12.65 1.92
C ALA A 16 2.82 11.73 3.14
N ALA A 17 1.80 11.65 3.99
CA ALA A 17 1.78 10.74 5.13
C ALA A 17 1.95 9.27 4.70
N SER A 18 1.21 8.82 3.66
CA SER A 18 1.37 7.47 3.10
C SER A 18 2.77 7.23 2.54
N ALA A 19 3.35 8.22 1.84
CA ALA A 19 4.68 8.12 1.27
C ALA A 19 5.76 7.98 2.35
N HIS A 20 5.70 8.81 3.40
CA HIS A 20 6.65 8.76 4.53
C HIS A 20 6.48 7.46 5.33
N ALA A 21 5.26 7.11 5.74
CA ALA A 21 5.01 5.89 6.50
C ALA A 21 5.56 4.64 5.80
N THR A 22 5.36 4.54 4.46
CA THR A 22 5.94 3.45 3.67
C THR A 22 7.47 3.50 3.64
N SER A 23 8.06 4.67 3.39
CA SER A 23 9.52 4.81 3.28
C SER A 23 10.21 4.50 4.59
N ASP A 24 9.66 4.99 5.70
CA ASP A 24 10.18 4.74 7.05
C ASP A 24 10.03 3.25 7.42
N GLY A 25 8.87 2.65 7.16
CA GLY A 25 8.62 1.22 7.38
C GLY A 25 9.53 0.28 6.58
N LEU A 26 10.03 0.73 5.41
CA LEU A 26 11.01 0.00 4.61
C LEU A 26 12.47 0.32 4.97
N GLY A 27 12.73 1.33 5.80
CA GLY A 27 14.04 1.91 5.97
C GLY A 27 14.63 2.36 4.64
N ALA A 28 13.82 3.06 3.82
CA ALA A 28 14.25 3.50 2.50
C ALA A 28 15.19 4.69 2.62
N ASP A 29 16.34 4.61 1.93
CA ASP A 29 17.32 5.68 1.85
C ASP A 29 17.26 6.34 0.45
N PRO A 30 16.85 7.61 0.36
CA PRO A 30 16.73 8.30 -0.93
C PRO A 30 18.05 8.45 -1.69
N THR A 31 19.20 8.25 -1.03
CA THR A 31 20.53 8.35 -1.66
C THR A 31 20.98 7.05 -2.34
N THR A 32 20.48 5.91 -1.88
CA THR A 32 20.90 4.59 -2.34
C THR A 32 19.78 3.77 -2.93
N ASP A 33 18.54 4.00 -2.49
CA ASP A 33 17.39 3.26 -2.99
C ASP A 33 16.78 3.87 -4.25
N ARG A 34 16.20 2.97 -5.06
CA ARG A 34 15.51 3.34 -6.28
C ARG A 34 14.29 2.45 -6.48
N TRP A 35 13.13 3.07 -6.62
CA TRP A 35 11.89 2.37 -6.94
C TRP A 35 11.83 1.92 -8.39
N LEU A 36 11.27 0.72 -8.61
CA LEU A 36 10.73 0.32 -9.91
C LEU A 36 9.22 0.58 -9.93
N GLY A 37 8.77 1.50 -10.77
CA GLY A 37 7.36 1.76 -11.07
C GLY A 37 6.94 0.97 -12.31
N CYS A 38 6.39 -0.22 -12.12
CA CYS A 38 5.94 -1.11 -13.20
C CYS A 38 4.44 -1.45 -13.11
N LEU A 39 3.75 -0.99 -12.07
CA LEU A 39 2.31 -1.14 -11.96
C LEU A 39 1.57 0.03 -12.62
N PRO A 40 0.37 -0.19 -13.20
CA PRO A 40 -0.39 0.88 -13.83
C PRO A 40 -0.72 2.01 -12.84
N PRO A 41 -0.41 3.29 -13.17
CA PRO A 41 -0.68 4.43 -12.28
C PRO A 41 -2.18 4.76 -12.15
N ALA A 42 -3.04 4.11 -12.95
CA ALA A 42 -4.50 4.18 -12.78
C ALA A 42 -4.98 3.44 -11.52
N HIS A 43 -4.15 2.59 -10.93
CA HIS A 43 -4.40 1.94 -9.65
C HIS A 43 -3.53 2.55 -8.56
N ILE A 44 -4.05 2.60 -7.33
CA ILE A 44 -3.33 3.21 -6.21
C ILE A 44 -1.95 2.59 -5.97
N GLY A 45 -1.79 1.28 -6.17
CA GLY A 45 -0.50 0.60 -6.01
C GLY A 45 0.59 1.11 -6.96
N GLY A 46 0.24 1.45 -8.20
CA GLY A 46 1.17 2.06 -9.17
C GLY A 46 1.39 3.55 -8.90
N LEU A 47 0.31 4.30 -8.65
CA LEU A 47 0.39 5.73 -8.35
C LEU A 47 1.22 5.99 -7.08
N ALA A 48 1.08 5.16 -6.06
CA ALA A 48 1.79 5.31 -4.80
C ALA A 48 3.32 5.19 -4.96
N VAL A 49 3.82 4.36 -5.86
CA VAL A 49 5.27 4.29 -6.14
C VAL A 49 5.79 5.62 -6.67
N ILE A 50 5.04 6.24 -7.58
CA ILE A 50 5.40 7.55 -8.16
C ILE A 50 5.36 8.64 -7.08
N THR A 51 4.28 8.70 -6.29
CA THR A 51 4.13 9.72 -5.25
C THR A 51 5.16 9.56 -4.14
N ARG A 52 5.53 8.34 -3.75
CA ARG A 52 6.63 8.08 -2.80
C ARG A 52 7.94 8.65 -3.30
N SER A 53 8.32 8.34 -4.53
CA SER A 53 9.53 8.89 -5.15
C SER A 53 9.53 10.43 -5.13
N LEU A 54 8.43 11.06 -5.54
CA LEU A 54 8.32 12.51 -5.59
C LEU A 54 8.38 13.17 -4.20
N VAL A 55 7.74 12.56 -3.20
CA VAL A 55 7.67 13.11 -1.84
C VAL A 55 8.98 12.91 -1.08
N THR A 56 9.61 11.75 -1.21
CA THR A 56 10.79 11.38 -0.41
C THR A 56 12.12 11.65 -1.11
N GLY A 57 12.09 11.95 -2.42
CA GLY A 57 13.29 12.14 -3.22
C GLY A 57 14.00 10.82 -3.61
N THR A 58 13.39 9.66 -3.30
CA THR A 58 13.93 8.35 -3.71
C THR A 58 13.92 8.20 -5.23
N GLY A 59 14.99 7.69 -5.82
CA GLY A 59 15.07 7.48 -7.27
C GLY A 59 13.93 6.61 -7.83
N LEU A 60 13.61 6.79 -9.11
CA LEU A 60 12.52 6.06 -9.77
C LEU A 60 12.94 5.62 -11.18
N ILE A 61 12.74 4.33 -11.48
CA ILE A 61 12.73 3.77 -12.83
C ILE A 61 11.27 3.50 -13.18
N VAL A 62 10.81 3.95 -14.35
CA VAL A 62 9.41 3.76 -14.78
C VAL A 62 9.36 2.87 -16.00
N HIS A 63 8.56 1.81 -15.91
CA HIS A 63 8.18 0.99 -17.05
C HIS A 63 6.72 1.29 -17.42
N GLU A 64 6.40 1.20 -18.70
CA GLU A 64 5.05 1.44 -19.22
C GLU A 64 4.03 0.45 -18.64
N SER A 65 4.47 -0.80 -18.42
CA SER A 65 3.67 -1.88 -17.85
C SER A 65 4.57 -2.91 -17.16
N PHE A 66 3.97 -3.83 -16.42
CA PHE A 66 4.69 -4.96 -15.83
C PHE A 66 5.12 -5.95 -16.93
N ASP A 67 6.42 -6.21 -16.96
CA ASP A 67 7.07 -7.25 -17.74
C ASP A 67 8.15 -7.88 -16.87
N ALA A 68 8.12 -9.19 -16.66
CA ALA A 68 8.99 -9.84 -15.68
C ALA A 68 10.47 -9.78 -16.07
N PRO A 69 10.90 -10.11 -17.31
CA PRO A 69 12.29 -9.93 -17.71
C PRO A 69 12.79 -8.49 -17.59
N ALA A 70 11.94 -7.50 -17.91
CA ALA A 70 12.30 -6.09 -17.76
C ALA A 70 12.42 -5.69 -16.28
N ALA A 71 11.62 -6.27 -15.38
CA ALA A 71 11.73 -6.03 -13.95
C ALA A 71 13.06 -6.60 -13.38
N ASP A 72 13.42 -7.81 -13.78
CA ASP A 72 14.70 -8.42 -13.41
C ASP A 72 15.89 -7.60 -13.94
N GLN A 73 15.79 -7.10 -15.17
CA GLN A 73 16.81 -6.22 -15.74
C GLN A 73 16.91 -4.89 -14.97
N ALA A 74 15.78 -4.31 -14.55
CA ALA A 74 15.77 -3.10 -13.75
C ALA A 74 16.46 -3.28 -12.39
N ALA A 75 16.34 -4.46 -11.76
CA ALA A 75 17.08 -4.80 -10.54
C ALA A 75 18.60 -4.78 -10.80
N ILE A 76 19.05 -5.37 -11.90
CA ILE A 76 20.47 -5.34 -12.32
C ILE A 76 20.94 -3.90 -12.56
N GLU A 77 20.08 -3.03 -13.08
CA GLU A 77 20.34 -1.61 -13.34
C GLU A 77 20.21 -0.71 -12.09
N GLY A 78 19.96 -1.31 -10.93
CA GLY A 78 19.98 -0.66 -9.64
C GLY A 78 18.63 -0.25 -9.07
N ALA A 79 17.52 -0.82 -9.55
CA ALA A 79 16.27 -0.78 -8.80
C ALA A 79 16.39 -1.65 -7.54
N THR A 80 16.10 -1.08 -6.38
CA THR A 80 16.23 -1.77 -5.08
C THR A 80 14.88 -2.04 -4.42
N LEU A 81 13.85 -1.29 -4.82
CA LEU A 81 12.51 -1.35 -4.27
C LEU A 81 11.49 -1.59 -5.39
N VAL A 82 10.54 -2.49 -5.16
CA VAL A 82 9.44 -2.72 -6.11
C VAL A 82 8.13 -3.01 -5.38
N SER A 83 7.01 -2.58 -5.98
CA SER A 83 5.67 -3.00 -5.57
C SER A 83 5.08 -3.89 -6.66
N LEU A 84 4.58 -5.05 -6.26
CA LEU A 84 4.00 -6.05 -7.16
C LEU A 84 2.61 -6.48 -6.68
N VAL A 85 1.80 -6.99 -7.59
CA VAL A 85 0.62 -7.78 -7.22
C VAL A 85 1.07 -9.19 -6.85
N THR A 86 0.37 -9.84 -5.92
CA THR A 86 0.74 -11.18 -5.43
C THR A 86 0.97 -12.19 -6.55
N ARG A 87 0.16 -12.15 -7.62
CA ARG A 87 0.32 -13.06 -8.77
C ARG A 87 1.61 -12.87 -9.58
N ALA A 88 2.27 -11.72 -9.47
CA ALA A 88 3.51 -11.44 -10.18
C ALA A 88 4.74 -11.96 -9.44
N LEU A 89 4.60 -12.32 -8.17
CA LEU A 89 5.70 -12.74 -7.30
C LEU A 89 6.52 -13.91 -7.89
N ASN A 90 5.86 -14.90 -8.47
CA ASN A 90 6.51 -16.08 -9.04
C ASN A 90 7.06 -15.86 -10.47
N GLN A 91 6.99 -14.66 -10.99
CA GLN A 91 7.42 -14.32 -12.35
C GLN A 91 8.72 -13.51 -12.37
N VAL A 92 9.14 -12.98 -11.22
CA VAL A 92 10.27 -12.06 -11.04
C VAL A 92 11.27 -12.68 -10.09
N ASP A 93 12.57 -12.48 -10.33
CA ASP A 93 13.60 -12.78 -9.34
C ASP A 93 13.57 -11.73 -8.21
N VAL A 94 12.81 -12.04 -7.16
CA VAL A 94 12.66 -11.15 -6.01
C VAL A 94 13.96 -10.88 -5.27
N PHE A 95 14.97 -11.78 -5.38
CA PHE A 95 16.26 -11.61 -4.73
C PHE A 95 17.14 -10.54 -5.38
N GLY A 96 16.77 -10.06 -6.57
CA GLY A 96 17.38 -8.90 -7.18
C GLY A 96 17.04 -7.56 -6.49
N PHE A 97 15.98 -7.54 -5.67
CA PHE A 97 15.51 -6.34 -4.96
C PHE A 97 15.85 -6.40 -3.48
N ARG A 98 16.13 -5.24 -2.87
CA ARG A 98 16.32 -5.12 -1.43
C ARG A 98 15.01 -5.30 -0.66
N LYS A 99 13.92 -4.74 -1.16
CA LYS A 99 12.56 -4.89 -0.62
C LYS A 99 11.52 -5.01 -1.73
N VAL A 100 10.61 -5.95 -1.55
CA VAL A 100 9.47 -6.19 -2.45
C VAL A 100 8.18 -6.05 -1.65
N LEU A 101 7.30 -5.12 -2.03
CA LEU A 101 5.96 -5.03 -1.48
C LEU A 101 5.00 -5.84 -2.34
N ILE A 102 4.19 -6.69 -1.73
CA ILE A 102 3.13 -7.41 -2.42
C ILE A 102 1.77 -7.09 -1.80
N GLY A 103 0.76 -6.98 -2.65
CA GLY A 103 -0.60 -6.67 -2.19
C GLY A 103 -1.67 -7.01 -3.23
N GLY A 104 -2.92 -6.65 -2.89
CA GLY A 104 -4.08 -6.85 -3.74
C GLY A 104 -4.68 -8.26 -3.70
N ALA A 105 -4.11 -9.18 -2.92
CA ALA A 105 -4.64 -10.52 -2.62
C ALA A 105 -3.92 -11.09 -1.38
N ALA A 106 -4.48 -12.15 -0.81
CA ALA A 106 -3.84 -12.86 0.30
C ALA A 106 -2.42 -13.31 -0.10
N PRO A 107 -1.41 -13.09 0.76
CA PRO A 107 -0.04 -13.49 0.49
C PRO A 107 0.08 -15.02 0.52
N PRO A 108 1.01 -15.61 -0.27
CA PRO A 108 1.37 -17.01 -0.10
C PRO A 108 2.08 -17.23 1.24
N PRO A 109 2.06 -18.46 1.79
CA PRO A 109 2.89 -18.79 2.93
C PRO A 109 4.38 -18.72 2.57
N ASP A 110 5.23 -18.60 3.58
CA ASP A 110 6.70 -18.75 3.46
C ASP A 110 7.35 -17.72 2.51
N LEU A 111 7.02 -16.44 2.70
CA LEU A 111 7.68 -15.34 1.98
C LEU A 111 9.11 -15.14 2.49
N PRO A 112 10.09 -14.83 1.59
CA PRO A 112 11.39 -14.35 2.02
C PRO A 112 11.30 -13.07 2.87
N ASP A 113 12.17 -12.86 3.84
CA ASP A 113 12.15 -11.73 4.80
C ASP A 113 12.15 -10.34 4.16
N HIS A 114 12.59 -10.21 2.92
CA HIS A 114 12.59 -8.95 2.18
C HIS A 114 11.34 -8.74 1.31
N VAL A 115 10.44 -9.74 1.24
CA VAL A 115 9.15 -9.67 0.56
C VAL A 115 8.08 -9.44 1.61
N ILE A 116 7.49 -8.27 1.60
CA ILE A 116 6.59 -7.77 2.62
C ILE A 116 5.15 -7.82 2.11
N ALA A 117 4.30 -8.55 2.79
CA ALA A 117 2.87 -8.57 2.50
C ALA A 117 2.21 -7.29 3.02
N THR A 118 1.43 -6.63 2.17
CA THR A 118 0.78 -5.38 2.53
C THR A 118 -0.73 -5.49 2.52
N TYR A 119 -1.38 -4.96 3.55
CA TYR A 119 -2.81 -4.68 3.55
C TYR A 119 -3.04 -3.17 3.44
N GLY A 120 -3.98 -2.83 2.59
CA GLY A 120 -4.41 -1.46 2.34
C GLY A 120 -5.30 -1.38 1.11
N MET A 121 -5.80 -0.20 0.86
CA MET A 121 -6.80 0.06 -0.18
C MET A 121 -6.58 1.45 -0.80
N THR A 122 -7.42 1.83 -1.75
CA THR A 122 -7.35 3.17 -2.34
C THR A 122 -7.50 4.25 -1.27
N GLU A 123 -8.35 4.01 -0.29
CA GLU A 123 -8.68 4.90 0.82
C GLU A 123 -7.51 5.15 1.77
N THR A 124 -6.53 4.25 1.84
CA THR A 124 -5.31 4.39 2.64
C THR A 124 -4.11 4.90 1.84
N GLY A 125 -4.34 5.29 0.57
CA GLY A 125 -3.28 5.75 -0.33
C GLY A 125 -2.30 4.66 -0.78
N SER A 126 -2.43 3.45 -0.31
CA SER A 126 -1.83 2.16 -0.65
C SER A 126 -1.75 1.26 0.60
N GLY A 127 -0.75 0.35 0.71
CA GLY A 127 -0.55 -0.46 1.91
C GLY A 127 -0.24 0.40 3.15
N CYS A 128 -0.94 0.13 4.24
CA CYS A 128 -0.75 0.79 5.54
C CYS A 128 -0.46 -0.18 6.69
N VAL A 129 -0.57 -1.49 6.43
CA VAL A 129 -0.20 -2.56 7.35
C VAL A 129 0.76 -3.50 6.61
N TYR A 130 1.92 -3.79 7.21
CA TYR A 130 2.99 -4.59 6.61
C TYR A 130 3.22 -5.84 7.46
N ASP A 131 3.14 -7.02 6.83
CA ASP A 131 3.24 -8.33 7.50
C ASP A 131 2.31 -8.50 8.70
N GLY A 132 1.17 -7.80 8.63
CA GLY A 132 0.15 -7.76 9.68
C GLY A 132 0.34 -6.65 10.70
N TYR A 133 1.42 -5.88 10.68
CA TYR A 133 1.65 -4.80 11.63
C TYR A 133 1.39 -3.42 11.00
N PRO A 134 0.69 -2.52 11.72
CA PRO A 134 0.43 -1.17 11.22
C PRO A 134 1.73 -0.38 11.09
N LEU A 135 1.83 0.44 10.05
CA LEU A 135 2.90 1.42 9.91
C LEU A 135 2.78 2.52 10.98
N ASP A 136 3.86 3.24 11.23
CA ASP A 136 3.86 4.36 12.17
C ASP A 136 2.76 5.37 11.83
N GLY A 137 2.01 5.81 12.86
CA GLY A 137 0.88 6.71 12.71
C GLY A 137 -0.42 6.05 12.23
N VAL A 138 -0.44 4.73 12.08
CA VAL A 138 -1.65 3.95 11.75
C VAL A 138 -2.15 3.23 12.99
N GLU A 139 -3.39 3.51 13.37
CA GLU A 139 -4.08 2.82 14.44
C GLU A 139 -5.13 1.88 13.86
N LEU A 140 -5.25 0.70 14.46
CA LEU A 140 -6.21 -0.34 14.06
C LEU A 140 -7.11 -0.69 15.23
N ARG A 141 -8.37 -0.97 14.94
CA ARG A 141 -9.27 -1.64 15.87
C ARG A 141 -10.20 -2.61 15.15
N ALA A 142 -10.66 -3.64 15.83
CA ALA A 142 -11.76 -4.49 15.39
C ALA A 142 -13.01 -4.11 16.18
N THR A 143 -14.13 -3.94 15.49
CA THR A 143 -15.43 -3.74 16.14
C THR A 143 -15.91 -5.06 16.78
N PRO A 144 -16.92 -5.02 17.66
CA PRO A 144 -17.53 -6.27 18.17
C PRO A 144 -18.10 -7.20 17.09
N ALA A 145 -18.38 -6.66 15.89
CA ALA A 145 -18.82 -7.43 14.72
C ALA A 145 -17.65 -7.96 13.87
N GLY A 146 -16.40 -7.67 14.25
CA GLY A 146 -15.21 -8.08 13.53
C GLY A 146 -14.81 -7.16 12.36
N GLU A 147 -15.52 -6.05 12.11
CA GLU A 147 -15.10 -5.09 11.09
C GLU A 147 -13.82 -4.38 11.53
N ILE A 148 -12.84 -4.32 10.65
CA ILE A 148 -11.60 -3.59 10.87
C ILE A 148 -11.83 -2.10 10.59
N GLU A 149 -11.38 -1.26 11.50
CA GLU A 149 -11.40 0.19 11.35
C GLU A 149 -10.00 0.77 11.51
N ILE A 150 -9.72 1.82 10.74
CA ILE A 150 -8.41 2.48 10.66
C ILE A 150 -8.54 3.94 11.09
N ARG A 151 -7.55 4.44 11.82
CA ARG A 151 -7.35 5.87 12.08
C ARG A 151 -5.91 6.24 11.74
N ALA A 152 -5.71 7.19 10.82
CA ALA A 152 -4.40 7.62 10.36
C ALA A 152 -4.49 8.90 9.52
N ASP A 153 -3.40 9.67 9.47
CA ASP A 153 -3.30 10.87 8.62
C ASP A 153 -3.21 10.55 7.11
N LEU A 154 -2.89 9.30 6.75
CA LEU A 154 -2.80 8.84 5.36
C LEU A 154 -4.17 8.53 4.72
N LEU A 155 -5.25 8.58 5.48
CA LEU A 155 -6.58 8.25 4.99
C LEU A 155 -7.12 9.29 4.00
N LEU A 156 -8.03 8.84 3.14
CA LEU A 156 -8.80 9.72 2.27
C LEU A 156 -9.46 10.84 3.08
N ARG A 157 -9.78 11.95 2.40
CA ARG A 157 -10.59 13.01 2.99
C ARG A 157 -12.09 12.72 2.87
N ALA A 158 -12.52 12.21 1.72
CA ALA A 158 -13.93 11.98 1.39
C ALA A 158 -14.07 11.09 0.16
N TYR A 159 -15.28 10.62 -0.10
CA TYR A 159 -15.67 10.11 -1.41
C TYR A 159 -16.37 11.21 -2.22
N ARG A 160 -16.12 11.23 -3.52
CA ARG A 160 -16.92 12.01 -4.49
C ARG A 160 -17.84 11.07 -5.26
N THR A 161 -19.12 11.39 -5.25
CA THR A 161 -20.17 10.70 -6.01
C THR A 161 -20.86 11.65 -6.96
N ALA A 162 -21.84 11.16 -7.73
CA ALA A 162 -22.67 12.03 -8.57
C ALA A 162 -23.48 13.06 -7.76
N ASP A 163 -23.81 12.72 -6.50
CA ASP A 163 -24.66 13.55 -5.62
C ASP A 163 -23.82 14.47 -4.70
N GLY A 164 -22.50 14.45 -4.81
CA GLY A 164 -21.59 15.28 -4.01
C GLY A 164 -20.55 14.50 -3.23
N GLU A 165 -19.97 15.15 -2.21
CA GLU A 165 -18.98 14.54 -1.34
C GLU A 165 -19.65 13.84 -0.14
N ILE A 166 -19.13 12.68 0.23
CA ILE A 166 -19.58 11.87 1.36
C ILE A 166 -18.40 11.68 2.30
N ASP A 167 -18.60 12.02 3.56
CA ASP A 167 -17.67 11.71 4.65
C ASP A 167 -17.82 10.22 5.02
N PRO A 168 -16.77 9.41 4.87
CA PRO A 168 -16.83 7.98 5.19
C PRO A 168 -16.59 7.66 6.66
N PHE A 169 -16.18 8.63 7.48
CA PHE A 169 -15.72 8.38 8.84
C PHE A 169 -16.87 8.17 9.82
N ARG A 170 -16.61 7.36 10.84
CA ARG A 170 -17.46 7.29 12.04
C ARG A 170 -17.39 8.62 12.80
N GLN A 171 -18.35 8.87 13.68
CA GLN A 171 -18.38 10.10 14.49
C GLN A 171 -17.15 10.28 15.38
N ASP A 172 -16.48 9.20 15.74
CA ASP A 172 -15.24 9.17 16.53
C ASP A 172 -13.95 9.23 15.68
N GLY A 173 -14.07 9.48 14.37
CA GLY A 173 -12.96 9.68 13.44
C GLY A 173 -12.33 8.40 12.89
N TRP A 174 -12.92 7.22 13.14
CA TRP A 174 -12.46 5.97 12.56
C TRP A 174 -13.03 5.74 11.16
N PHE A 175 -12.20 5.22 10.28
CA PHE A 175 -12.59 4.81 8.93
C PHE A 175 -12.97 3.33 8.94
N PRO A 176 -14.24 2.98 8.62
CA PRO A 176 -14.66 1.59 8.48
C PRO A 176 -14.18 1.05 7.13
N THR A 177 -13.40 -0.03 7.16
CA THR A 177 -12.82 -0.61 5.94
C THR A 177 -13.84 -1.44 5.13
N GLY A 178 -14.82 -2.00 5.81
CA GLY A 178 -15.73 -3.01 5.25
C GLY A 178 -15.14 -4.42 5.26
N ASP A 179 -13.87 -4.59 5.63
CA ASP A 179 -13.22 -5.89 5.73
C ASP A 179 -13.41 -6.46 7.14
N LEU A 180 -13.59 -7.77 7.23
CA LEU A 180 -13.65 -8.49 8.49
C LEU A 180 -12.28 -9.05 8.86
N GLY A 181 -12.02 -9.11 10.17
CA GLY A 181 -10.75 -9.61 10.68
C GLY A 181 -10.63 -9.53 12.19
N SER A 182 -9.42 -9.77 12.66
CA SER A 182 -9.08 -9.71 14.08
C SER A 182 -7.69 -9.12 14.28
N ILE A 183 -7.43 -8.64 15.48
CA ILE A 183 -6.12 -8.16 15.91
C ILE A 183 -5.73 -9.01 17.11
N ASP A 184 -4.59 -9.69 17.02
CA ASP A 184 -4.11 -10.53 18.12
C ASP A 184 -3.48 -9.69 19.26
N PRO A 185 -3.14 -10.33 20.40
CA PRO A 185 -2.54 -9.61 21.54
C PRO A 185 -1.21 -8.95 21.24
N ASP A 186 -0.50 -9.40 20.21
CA ASP A 186 0.78 -8.82 19.77
C ASP A 186 0.58 -7.65 18.79
N GLY A 187 -0.68 -7.30 18.49
CA GLY A 187 -1.06 -6.20 17.61
C GLY A 187 -1.07 -6.55 16.13
N ARG A 188 -0.97 -7.82 15.77
CA ARG A 188 -0.98 -8.28 14.39
C ARG A 188 -2.39 -8.40 13.85
N LEU A 189 -2.62 -7.80 12.70
CA LEU A 189 -3.87 -7.86 11.94
C LEU A 189 -3.98 -9.16 11.14
N TRP A 190 -5.15 -9.78 11.23
CA TRP A 190 -5.57 -10.92 10.41
C TRP A 190 -6.86 -10.54 9.69
N ILE A 191 -6.88 -10.65 8.37
CA ILE A 191 -8.05 -10.38 7.52
C ILE A 191 -8.69 -11.69 7.14
N ASP A 192 -10.01 -11.77 7.33
CA ASP A 192 -10.81 -12.99 7.05
C ASP A 192 -11.45 -12.92 5.65
N GLY A 193 -11.68 -11.72 5.10
CA GLY A 193 -12.28 -11.49 3.78
C GLY A 193 -13.03 -10.17 3.68
#